data_65bbc7f7b4274e2ec6375d90b09c6eb8
#
_entry.id   65bbc7f7b4274e2ec6375d90b09c6eb8
#
_cell.length_a   1.000
_cell.length_b   1.000
_cell.length_c   1.000
_cell.angle_alpha   90.00
_cell.angle_beta   90.00
_cell.angle_gamma   90.00
#
_symmetry.space_group_name_H-M   'P 1'
#
loop_
_entity.id
_entity.type
_entity.pdbx_description
1 polymer ?
#
loop_
_entity_poly.entity_id
_entity_poly.type
_entity_poly.pdbx_seq_one_letter_code
_entity_poly.pdbx_strand_id
1 'polypeptide(L)'
;QPNNIGSTFSVNSTSFYLTDLQIEQILTRNNFKIANNYEGLVAASGTNFMRVMNDYPDITLYRTDNLHPTVAGSYLAACTIYYRMFNKSPYGNKFLPGSEYDTDKLISKLAMDDALILQQIADGRLLINTHYTTINKGQSSKLTATFTANAKNETLTDYKNNIIWDSTDLTGVSINKLTGEFTALKTGKYQVMATTDSGLICYSTIDVKQPATSLTIKEDKILKVVKGYSGQYTTEMGPSDTTDKITWKSDLPSVVSVNSNGNITANKVGIAKITWYASILRSW
;
A
#
# COMPACT_ATOMS: atom_id res chain seq x y z
N GLN A 1 -7.74 -10.39 11.48
CA GLN A 1 -7.08 -9.92 12.72
C GLN A 1 -5.62 -10.35 12.66
N PRO A 2 -4.69 -9.45 12.44
CA PRO A 2 -3.31 -9.71 12.76
C PRO A 2 -3.20 -9.53 14.27
N ASN A 3 -2.43 -10.29 14.99
CA ASN A 3 -1.84 -9.84 16.24
C ASN A 3 -2.07 -10.67 17.51
N ASN A 4 -2.08 -11.99 17.37
CA ASN A 4 -1.70 -12.80 18.51
C ASN A 4 -0.53 -13.76 18.17
N ILE A 5 0.31 -13.33 17.24
CA ILE A 5 1.58 -14.01 17.04
C ILE A 5 2.51 -13.56 18.16
N GLY A 6 3.17 -14.48 18.79
CA GLY A 6 4.08 -14.22 19.89
C GLY A 6 4.83 -15.51 20.25
N SER A 7 5.65 -15.44 21.26
CA SER A 7 6.49 -16.55 21.68
C SER A 7 6.34 -16.86 23.17
N THR A 8 6.46 -18.12 23.50
CA THR A 8 6.50 -18.59 24.89
C THR A 8 7.95 -18.61 25.36
N PHE A 9 8.18 -17.97 26.49
CA PHE A 9 9.46 -17.91 27.15
C PHE A 9 9.37 -18.64 28.51
N SER A 10 10.46 -19.25 28.91
CA SER A 10 10.55 -19.90 30.23
C SER A 10 11.75 -19.36 31.00
N VAL A 11 11.48 -18.93 32.22
CA VAL A 11 12.50 -18.49 33.16
C VAL A 11 12.25 -19.17 34.48
N ASN A 12 13.25 -19.86 35.05
CA ASN A 12 13.14 -20.58 36.30
C ASN A 12 11.89 -21.47 36.40
N SER A 13 11.63 -22.27 35.37
CA SER A 13 10.47 -23.16 35.24
C SER A 13 9.10 -22.48 35.17
N THR A 14 9.04 -21.17 35.06
CA THR A 14 7.81 -20.42 34.79
C THR A 14 7.77 -20.05 33.32
N SER A 15 6.70 -20.47 32.63
CA SER A 15 6.46 -20.11 31.22
C SER A 15 5.50 -18.94 31.15
N PHE A 16 5.79 -18.00 30.26
CA PHE A 16 4.92 -16.87 29.93
C PHE A 16 4.93 -16.60 28.44
N TYR A 17 3.80 -16.18 27.94
CA TYR A 17 3.61 -15.82 26.55
C TYR A 17 3.72 -14.30 26.38
N LEU A 18 4.51 -13.86 25.41
CA LEU A 18 4.61 -12.46 25.02
C LEU A 18 4.19 -12.32 23.55
N THR A 19 3.37 -11.33 23.27
CA THR A 19 3.07 -10.93 21.89
C THR A 19 4.30 -10.30 21.26
N ASP A 20 4.37 -10.30 19.92
CA ASP A 20 5.48 -9.69 19.19
C ASP A 20 5.65 -8.20 19.54
N LEU A 21 4.53 -7.48 19.75
CA LEU A 21 4.56 -6.10 20.21
C LEU A 21 5.22 -5.96 21.61
N GLN A 22 4.90 -6.85 22.55
CA GLN A 22 5.50 -6.83 23.88
C GLN A 22 7.00 -7.15 23.83
N ILE A 23 7.39 -8.11 22.99
CA ILE A 23 8.80 -8.47 22.77
C ILE A 23 9.53 -7.25 22.21
N GLU A 24 9.00 -6.61 21.18
CA GLU A 24 9.60 -5.43 20.56
C GLU A 24 9.77 -4.29 21.57
N GLN A 25 8.75 -3.99 22.34
CA GLN A 25 8.80 -2.94 23.36
C GLN A 25 9.89 -3.20 24.42
N ILE A 26 10.06 -4.45 24.85
CA ILE A 26 11.11 -4.85 25.79
C ILE A 26 12.49 -4.66 25.17
N LEU A 27 12.68 -5.14 23.93
CA LEU A 27 13.96 -5.04 23.22
C LEU A 27 14.33 -3.59 22.97
N THR A 28 13.41 -2.79 22.44
CA THR A 28 13.64 -1.38 22.18
C THR A 28 13.98 -0.61 23.45
N ARG A 29 13.24 -0.81 24.54
CA ARG A 29 13.54 -0.18 25.84
C ARG A 29 14.93 -0.55 26.35
N ASN A 30 15.34 -1.80 26.22
CA ASN A 30 16.65 -2.25 26.66
C ASN A 30 17.77 -1.69 25.78
N ASN A 31 17.57 -1.63 24.46
CA ASN A 31 18.51 -1.02 23.54
C ASN A 31 18.72 0.48 23.84
N PHE A 32 17.65 1.22 24.17
CA PHE A 32 17.77 2.63 24.59
C PHE A 32 18.54 2.78 25.90
N LYS A 33 18.34 1.88 26.88
CA LYS A 33 19.13 1.90 28.12
C LYS A 33 20.62 1.69 27.86
N ILE A 34 20.95 0.71 27.01
CA ILE A 34 22.34 0.44 26.64
C ILE A 34 22.93 1.64 25.91
N ALA A 35 22.22 2.16 24.92
CA ALA A 35 22.69 3.32 24.14
C ALA A 35 22.93 4.56 25.03
N ASN A 36 22.03 4.83 25.98
CA ASN A 36 22.21 5.93 26.92
C ASN A 36 23.44 5.78 27.80
N ASN A 37 23.76 4.54 28.22
CA ASN A 37 24.94 4.29 29.05
C ASN A 37 26.28 4.43 28.29
N TYR A 38 26.25 4.28 26.97
CA TYR A 38 27.43 4.28 26.11
C TYR A 38 27.43 5.39 25.05
N GLU A 39 26.58 6.40 25.21
CA GLU A 39 26.41 7.50 24.25
C GLU A 39 26.11 7.02 22.79
N GLY A 40 25.48 5.85 22.71
CA GLY A 40 25.16 5.20 21.43
C GLY A 40 23.87 5.73 20.79
N LEU A 41 23.65 5.32 19.56
CA LEU A 41 22.41 5.56 18.84
C LEU A 41 21.59 4.26 18.71
N VAL A 42 20.27 4.37 18.82
CA VAL A 42 19.37 3.25 18.55
C VAL A 42 18.67 3.46 17.21
N ALA A 43 18.86 2.55 16.27
CA ALA A 43 18.05 2.45 15.09
C ALA A 43 16.88 1.49 15.40
N ALA A 44 15.69 2.05 15.67
CA ALA A 44 14.53 1.30 16.12
C ALA A 44 13.85 0.54 14.95
N SER A 45 14.59 -0.36 14.30
CA SER A 45 14.10 -1.12 13.15
C SER A 45 12.92 -2.01 13.52
N GLY A 46 12.93 -2.63 14.71
CA GLY A 46 11.83 -3.46 15.21
C GLY A 46 10.52 -2.67 15.29
N THR A 47 10.55 -1.47 15.88
CA THR A 47 9.39 -0.57 15.95
C THR A 47 8.85 -0.24 14.57
N ASN A 48 9.72 0.05 13.59
CA ASN A 48 9.32 0.34 12.23
C ASN A 48 8.75 -0.90 11.53
N PHE A 49 9.31 -2.09 11.77
CA PHE A 49 8.76 -3.36 11.27
C PHE A 49 7.34 -3.59 11.80
N MET A 50 7.14 -3.49 13.11
CA MET A 50 5.81 -3.65 13.72
C MET A 50 4.80 -2.67 13.14
N ARG A 51 5.24 -1.45 12.87
CA ARG A 51 4.41 -0.44 12.26
C ARG A 51 3.98 -0.79 10.85
N VAL A 52 4.92 -1.21 9.98
CA VAL A 52 4.58 -1.67 8.63
C VAL A 52 3.65 -2.87 8.68
N MET A 53 3.92 -3.84 9.53
CA MET A 53 3.08 -5.04 9.66
C MET A 53 1.65 -4.72 10.10
N ASN A 54 1.46 -3.69 10.92
CA ASN A 54 0.13 -3.26 11.38
C ASN A 54 -0.60 -2.39 10.34
N ASP A 55 0.10 -1.40 9.79
CA ASP A 55 -0.53 -0.36 8.99
C ASP A 55 -0.52 -0.68 7.48
N TYR A 56 0.39 -1.58 7.05
CA TYR A 56 0.62 -1.97 5.65
C TYR A 56 0.79 -3.49 5.51
N PRO A 57 -0.22 -4.30 5.85
CA PRO A 57 -0.11 -5.75 5.88
C PRO A 57 0.20 -6.38 4.51
N ASP A 58 -0.02 -5.64 3.43
CA ASP A 58 0.30 -6.09 2.06
C ASP A 58 1.81 -6.00 1.76
N ILE A 59 2.59 -5.25 2.56
CA ILE A 59 4.05 -5.20 2.43
C ILE A 59 4.65 -6.31 3.28
N THR A 60 5.05 -7.39 2.65
CA THR A 60 5.65 -8.54 3.33
C THR A 60 7.10 -8.24 3.72
N LEU A 61 7.39 -8.14 5.01
CA LEU A 61 8.73 -7.83 5.52
C LEU A 61 9.57 -9.08 5.84
N TYR A 62 8.95 -10.23 6.11
CA TYR A 62 9.63 -11.49 6.40
C TYR A 62 9.36 -12.52 5.30
N ARG A 63 10.33 -13.40 5.08
CA ARG A 63 10.17 -14.58 4.23
C ARG A 63 9.21 -15.58 4.88
N THR A 64 8.88 -16.65 4.15
CA THR A 64 7.98 -17.72 4.62
C THR A 64 8.45 -18.43 5.89
N ASP A 65 9.74 -18.32 6.21
CA ASP A 65 10.32 -18.85 7.46
C ASP A 65 10.06 -17.96 8.69
N ASN A 66 9.47 -16.77 8.50
CA ASN A 66 9.22 -15.77 9.53
C ASN A 66 10.48 -15.34 10.33
N LEU A 67 11.66 -15.59 9.81
CA LEU A 67 12.93 -15.28 10.44
C LEU A 67 13.76 -14.31 9.61
N HIS A 68 13.94 -14.59 8.33
CA HIS A 68 14.76 -13.78 7.45
C HIS A 68 13.93 -12.67 6.80
N PRO A 69 14.47 -11.45 6.71
CA PRO A 69 13.77 -10.36 6.05
C PRO A 69 13.67 -10.60 4.54
N THR A 70 12.63 -10.07 3.95
CA THR A 70 12.52 -9.89 2.50
C THR A 70 13.40 -8.71 2.04
N VAL A 71 13.38 -8.42 0.74
CA VAL A 71 13.99 -7.20 0.20
C VAL A 71 13.36 -5.94 0.84
N ALA A 72 12.03 -5.92 1.01
CA ALA A 72 11.33 -4.82 1.67
C ALA A 72 11.75 -4.66 3.14
N GLY A 73 11.84 -5.76 3.89
CA GLY A 73 12.31 -5.74 5.28
C GLY A 73 13.75 -5.25 5.40
N SER A 74 14.66 -5.75 4.55
CA SER A 74 16.05 -5.31 4.54
C SER A 74 16.18 -3.83 4.17
N TYR A 75 15.36 -3.35 3.24
CA TYR A 75 15.32 -1.96 2.82
C TYR A 75 14.83 -1.03 3.93
N LEU A 76 13.76 -1.41 4.63
CA LEU A 76 13.25 -0.68 5.80
C LEU A 76 14.33 -0.52 6.89
N ALA A 77 15.03 -1.62 7.21
CA ALA A 77 16.10 -1.59 8.18
C ALA A 77 17.23 -0.65 7.75
N ALA A 78 17.66 -0.72 6.48
CA ALA A 78 18.69 0.16 5.92
C ALA A 78 18.28 1.64 5.96
N CYS A 79 17.05 1.98 5.59
CA CYS A 79 16.50 3.33 5.69
C CYS A 79 16.47 3.84 7.13
N THR A 80 16.08 2.99 8.08
CA THR A 80 16.04 3.32 9.52
C THR A 80 17.44 3.62 10.05
N ILE A 81 18.42 2.78 9.70
CA ILE A 81 19.82 2.97 10.08
C ILE A 81 20.37 4.25 9.45
N TYR A 82 20.13 4.45 8.14
CA TYR A 82 20.56 5.65 7.43
C TYR A 82 20.06 6.92 8.10
N TYR A 83 18.75 6.99 8.36
CA TYR A 83 18.15 8.12 9.05
C TYR A 83 18.84 8.37 10.41
N ARG A 84 19.05 7.29 11.17
CA ARG A 84 19.63 7.40 12.51
C ARG A 84 21.09 7.83 12.53
N MET A 85 21.88 7.35 11.55
CA MET A 85 23.30 7.70 11.45
C MET A 85 23.54 9.11 10.95
N PHE A 86 22.78 9.53 9.94
CA PHE A 86 23.04 10.78 9.23
C PHE A 86 22.09 11.91 9.57
N ASN A 87 21.04 11.65 10.33
CA ASN A 87 19.94 12.57 10.63
C ASN A 87 19.36 13.21 9.35
N LYS A 88 19.31 12.41 8.26
CA LYS A 88 18.77 12.80 6.97
C LYS A 88 17.62 11.89 6.60
N SER A 89 16.55 12.47 6.05
CA SER A 89 15.43 11.68 5.56
C SER A 89 15.88 10.73 4.46
N PRO A 90 15.52 9.44 4.52
CA PRO A 90 15.68 8.51 3.42
C PRO A 90 14.64 8.75 2.31
N TYR A 91 13.62 9.57 2.56
CA TYR A 91 12.53 9.80 1.65
C TYR A 91 12.99 10.41 0.31
N GLY A 92 12.44 9.86 -0.78
CA GLY A 92 12.80 10.28 -2.14
C GLY A 92 14.12 9.70 -2.65
N ASN A 93 14.78 8.82 -1.88
CA ASN A 93 15.94 8.09 -2.38
C ASN A 93 15.53 7.19 -3.55
N LYS A 94 16.18 7.39 -4.70
CA LYS A 94 15.91 6.67 -5.94
C LYS A 94 16.61 5.32 -6.02
N PHE A 95 17.57 5.05 -5.15
CA PHE A 95 18.22 3.75 -5.08
C PHE A 95 17.24 2.72 -4.52
N LEU A 96 16.87 1.76 -5.34
CA LEU A 96 16.01 0.66 -4.98
C LEU A 96 16.71 -0.67 -5.19
N PRO A 97 16.57 -1.62 -4.24
CA PRO A 97 17.04 -2.98 -4.44
C PRO A 97 16.42 -3.60 -5.69
N GLY A 98 17.19 -4.35 -6.46
CA GLY A 98 16.79 -4.93 -7.73
C GLY A 98 16.65 -3.93 -8.88
N SER A 99 17.18 -2.69 -8.75
CA SER A 99 17.31 -1.74 -9.85
C SER A 99 18.39 -2.17 -10.85
N GLU A 100 18.53 -1.42 -11.95
CA GLU A 100 19.54 -1.68 -13.00
C GLU A 100 21.00 -1.73 -12.49
N TYR A 101 21.24 -1.18 -11.29
CA TYR A 101 22.55 -1.21 -10.62
C TYR A 101 22.76 -2.47 -9.78
N ASP A 102 21.74 -3.29 -9.61
CA ASP A 102 21.85 -4.56 -8.91
C ASP A 102 22.12 -5.68 -9.91
N THR A 103 23.35 -6.13 -9.94
CA THR A 103 23.81 -7.21 -10.82
C THR A 103 23.34 -8.59 -10.38
N ASP A 104 22.79 -8.71 -9.16
CA ASP A 104 22.28 -9.96 -8.64
C ASP A 104 20.80 -10.15 -9.03
N LYS A 105 20.58 -10.90 -10.11
CA LYS A 105 19.24 -11.23 -10.64
C LYS A 105 18.34 -12.03 -9.68
N LEU A 106 18.85 -12.41 -8.51
CA LEU A 106 18.11 -13.16 -7.49
C LEU A 106 17.31 -12.26 -6.55
N ILE A 107 17.54 -10.94 -6.58
CA ILE A 107 16.82 -9.99 -5.70
C ILE A 107 15.56 -9.51 -6.41
N SER A 108 14.41 -9.75 -5.78
CA SER A 108 13.14 -9.20 -6.26
C SER A 108 13.16 -7.67 -6.22
N LYS A 109 12.74 -7.04 -7.30
CA LYS A 109 12.64 -5.59 -7.37
C LYS A 109 11.60 -5.09 -6.36
N LEU A 110 12.00 -4.17 -5.49
CA LEU A 110 11.07 -3.46 -4.61
C LEU A 110 10.25 -2.47 -5.44
N ALA A 111 8.92 -2.49 -5.29
CA ALA A 111 8.05 -1.53 -5.94
C ALA A 111 8.32 -0.11 -5.40
N MET A 112 8.24 0.91 -6.26
CA MET A 112 8.51 2.30 -5.87
C MET A 112 7.53 2.78 -4.79
N ASP A 113 6.25 2.42 -4.90
CA ASP A 113 5.23 2.82 -3.95
C ASP A 113 5.52 2.23 -2.55
N ASP A 114 5.91 0.94 -2.49
CA ASP A 114 6.32 0.30 -1.24
C ASP A 114 7.59 0.94 -0.67
N ALA A 115 8.57 1.23 -1.53
CA ALA A 115 9.81 1.88 -1.10
C ALA A 115 9.56 3.24 -0.48
N LEU A 116 8.67 4.05 -1.05
CA LEU A 116 8.31 5.36 -0.51
C LEU A 116 7.64 5.25 0.86
N ILE A 117 6.76 4.26 1.05
CA ILE A 117 6.16 3.96 2.36
C ILE A 117 7.23 3.60 3.38
N LEU A 118 8.13 2.68 3.03
CA LEU A 118 9.20 2.23 3.93
C LEU A 118 10.17 3.34 4.30
N GLN A 119 10.55 4.18 3.33
CA GLN A 119 11.37 5.36 3.56
C GLN A 119 10.73 6.34 4.54
N GLN A 120 9.42 6.56 4.40
CA GLN A 120 8.67 7.48 5.23
C GLN A 120 8.53 6.97 6.67
N ILE A 121 8.26 5.67 6.83
CA ILE A 121 8.22 5.06 8.16
C ILE A 121 9.59 5.11 8.83
N ALA A 122 10.65 4.92 8.06
CA ALA A 122 12.02 5.00 8.57
C ALA A 122 12.41 6.42 9.01
N ASP A 123 11.90 7.46 8.36
CA ASP A 123 12.09 8.86 8.79
C ASP A 123 11.43 9.15 10.15
N GLY A 124 10.27 8.56 10.41
CA GLY A 124 9.64 8.50 11.74
C GLY A 124 9.18 9.83 12.35
N ARG A 125 9.48 10.96 11.72
CA ARG A 125 9.23 12.28 12.29
C ARG A 125 7.86 12.85 12.00
N LEU A 126 7.42 12.79 10.76
CA LEU A 126 6.10 13.24 10.32
C LEU A 126 5.36 12.08 9.66
N LEU A 127 4.13 11.86 10.05
CA LEU A 127 3.33 10.74 9.60
C LEU A 127 1.95 11.20 9.20
N ILE A 128 1.49 10.71 8.06
CA ILE A 128 0.09 10.77 7.68
C ILE A 128 -0.64 9.53 8.20
N ASN A 129 -1.88 9.68 8.62
CA ASN A 129 -2.73 8.58 9.11
C ASN A 129 -2.96 7.47 8.07
N THR A 130 -2.80 7.80 6.79
CA THR A 130 -3.01 6.86 5.69
C THR A 130 -2.05 7.21 4.56
N HIS A 131 -1.24 6.25 4.12
CA HIS A 131 -0.31 6.45 2.99
C HIS A 131 -0.93 6.10 1.64
N TYR A 132 -1.97 5.30 1.64
CA TYR A 132 -2.71 4.93 0.45
C TYR A 132 -4.20 4.89 0.75
N THR A 133 -4.98 5.62 -0.01
CA THR A 133 -6.44 5.65 0.12
C THR A 133 -7.07 5.46 -1.25
N THR A 134 -8.00 4.52 -1.36
CA THR A 134 -8.89 4.42 -2.51
C THR A 134 -10.20 5.14 -2.21
N ILE A 135 -10.60 6.03 -3.10
CA ILE A 135 -11.81 6.83 -2.96
C ILE A 135 -12.50 6.98 -4.31
N ASN A 136 -13.83 7.06 -4.32
CA ASN A 136 -14.55 7.30 -5.55
C ASN A 136 -14.53 8.79 -5.94
N LYS A 137 -14.49 9.03 -7.24
CA LYS A 137 -14.62 10.38 -7.81
C LYS A 137 -15.87 11.08 -7.25
N GLY A 138 -15.71 12.34 -6.89
CA GLY A 138 -16.73 13.18 -6.26
C GLY A 138 -16.83 13.04 -4.74
N GLN A 139 -16.18 12.07 -4.11
CA GLN A 139 -16.17 11.93 -2.67
C GLN A 139 -15.07 12.78 -2.02
N SER A 140 -15.31 13.14 -0.76
CA SER A 140 -14.36 13.86 0.09
C SER A 140 -13.97 13.02 1.29
N SER A 141 -12.77 13.24 1.80
CA SER A 141 -12.24 12.64 3.03
C SER A 141 -11.22 13.58 3.67
N LYS A 142 -10.60 13.14 4.76
CA LYS A 142 -9.63 13.94 5.50
C LYS A 142 -8.38 13.13 5.81
N LEU A 143 -7.24 13.72 5.52
CA LEU A 143 -5.94 13.26 5.99
C LEU A 143 -5.57 14.01 7.27
N THR A 144 -4.92 13.30 8.18
CA THR A 144 -4.31 13.90 9.37
C THR A 144 -2.83 13.53 9.41
N ALA A 145 -2.01 14.44 9.87
CA ALA A 145 -0.60 14.17 10.06
C ALA A 145 -0.23 14.38 11.53
N THR A 146 0.64 13.54 12.04
CA THR A 146 1.12 13.57 13.41
C THR A 146 2.64 13.58 13.44
N PHE A 147 3.19 14.32 14.40
CA PHE A 147 4.59 14.27 14.73
C PHE A 147 4.87 13.18 15.74
N THR A 148 5.92 12.40 15.49
CA THR A 148 6.53 11.57 16.52
C THR A 148 7.90 12.14 16.84
N ALA A 149 8.10 12.55 18.08
CA ALA A 149 9.43 12.94 18.56
C ALA A 149 10.34 11.71 18.52
N ASN A 150 11.42 11.77 17.77
CA ASN A 150 12.52 10.84 17.96
C ASN A 150 13.19 11.12 19.29
N ALA A 151 13.51 10.06 20.03
CA ALA A 151 13.92 9.98 21.42
C ALA A 151 15.25 10.67 21.79
N LYS A 152 15.61 11.76 21.17
CA LYS A 152 16.66 12.65 21.64
C LYS A 152 16.06 14.01 21.92
N ASN A 153 15.67 14.26 23.19
CA ASN A 153 15.51 15.57 23.85
C ASN A 153 15.18 16.83 23.00
N GLU A 154 14.64 16.63 21.81
CA GLU A 154 14.05 17.71 21.05
C GLU A 154 12.72 18.02 21.72
N THR A 155 12.70 19.08 22.48
CA THR A 155 11.49 19.61 23.07
C THR A 155 10.49 19.84 21.93
N LEU A 156 9.36 19.15 21.98
CA LEU A 156 8.22 19.25 21.04
C LEU A 156 7.68 20.70 20.87
N THR A 157 8.27 21.67 21.54
CA THR A 157 7.87 23.08 21.50
C THR A 157 8.12 23.73 20.15
N ASP A 158 9.08 23.28 19.37
CA ASP A 158 9.40 23.87 18.06
C ASP A 158 8.52 23.34 16.92
N TYR A 159 7.77 22.25 17.15
CA TYR A 159 6.95 21.60 16.14
C TYR A 159 5.44 21.87 16.29
N LYS A 160 5.07 22.84 17.07
CA LYS A 160 3.65 23.18 17.32
C LYS A 160 2.91 23.70 16.11
N ASN A 161 3.57 23.91 14.98
CA ASN A 161 3.04 24.85 14.03
C ASN A 161 2.95 24.30 12.62
N ASN A 162 1.77 24.46 12.07
CA ASN A 162 1.43 24.58 10.68
C ASN A 162 1.90 23.44 9.78
N ILE A 163 1.17 22.33 9.85
CA ILE A 163 1.20 21.38 8.76
C ILE A 163 0.45 22.00 7.60
N ILE A 164 1.14 22.19 6.49
CA ILE A 164 0.56 22.68 5.25
C ILE A 164 0.40 21.51 4.30
N TRP A 165 -0.81 21.37 3.76
CA TRP A 165 -1.17 20.34 2.83
C TRP A 165 -1.11 20.85 1.40
N ASP A 166 -0.65 20.00 0.47
CA ASP A 166 -0.66 20.28 -0.96
C ASP A 166 -0.88 18.98 -1.76
N SER A 167 -1.23 19.12 -3.03
CA SER A 167 -1.40 18.00 -3.96
C SER A 167 -0.52 18.23 -5.18
N THR A 168 0.06 17.14 -5.69
CA THR A 168 0.84 17.19 -6.95
C THR A 168 -0.02 17.56 -8.16
N ASP A 169 -1.33 17.37 -8.07
CA ASP A 169 -2.30 17.78 -9.09
C ASP A 169 -3.63 18.16 -8.46
N LEU A 170 -3.84 19.45 -8.29
CA LEU A 170 -5.07 20.02 -7.72
C LEU A 170 -6.29 19.85 -8.65
N THR A 171 -6.09 19.51 -9.92
CA THR A 171 -7.20 19.18 -10.84
C THR A 171 -7.72 17.75 -10.66
N GLY A 172 -6.89 16.88 -10.09
CA GLY A 172 -7.24 15.50 -9.76
C GLY A 172 -7.75 15.33 -8.34
N VAL A 173 -7.05 15.95 -7.38
CA VAL A 173 -7.41 15.97 -5.97
C VAL A 173 -7.22 17.38 -5.44
N SER A 174 -8.33 18.06 -5.11
CA SER A 174 -8.27 19.31 -4.37
C SER A 174 -8.08 19.05 -2.89
N ILE A 175 -7.26 19.84 -2.20
CA ILE A 175 -7.03 19.71 -0.75
C ILE A 175 -7.06 21.07 -0.06
N ASN A 176 -7.67 21.09 1.10
CA ASN A 176 -7.59 22.26 1.98
C ASN A 176 -6.22 22.29 2.65
N LYS A 177 -5.47 23.35 2.38
CA LYS A 177 -4.08 23.51 2.83
C LYS A 177 -3.91 23.47 4.35
N LEU A 178 -4.93 23.82 5.12
CA LEU A 178 -4.84 23.92 6.57
C LEU A 178 -5.45 22.71 7.28
N THR A 179 -6.51 22.12 6.70
CA THR A 179 -7.28 21.08 7.40
C THR A 179 -6.96 19.67 6.95
N GLY A 180 -6.33 19.50 5.76
CA GLY A 180 -6.10 18.20 5.15
C GLY A 180 -7.37 17.54 4.58
N GLU A 181 -8.49 18.26 4.54
CA GLU A 181 -9.71 17.82 3.85
C GLU A 181 -9.49 17.85 2.35
N PHE A 182 -9.83 16.77 1.67
CA PHE A 182 -9.63 16.65 0.24
C PHE A 182 -10.87 16.13 -0.48
N THR A 183 -10.97 16.46 -1.77
CA THR A 183 -12.02 15.99 -2.66
C THR A 183 -11.40 15.37 -3.91
N ALA A 184 -11.84 14.17 -4.25
CA ALA A 184 -11.43 13.45 -5.44
C ALA A 184 -12.18 13.96 -6.68
N LEU A 185 -11.49 14.66 -7.59
CA LEU A 185 -12.11 15.35 -8.73
C LEU A 185 -12.02 14.55 -10.03
N LYS A 186 -10.93 13.83 -10.26
CA LYS A 186 -10.67 13.09 -11.50
C LYS A 186 -10.04 11.74 -11.17
N THR A 187 -10.40 10.72 -11.96
CA THR A 187 -9.82 9.36 -11.83
C THR A 187 -8.32 9.37 -12.05
N GLY A 188 -7.59 8.56 -11.29
CA GLY A 188 -6.13 8.45 -11.36
C GLY A 188 -5.49 8.33 -9.98
N LYS A 189 -4.17 8.25 -9.96
CA LYS A 189 -3.38 8.24 -8.71
C LYS A 189 -2.71 9.59 -8.52
N TYR A 190 -2.90 10.19 -7.36
CA TYR A 190 -2.39 11.51 -7.00
C TYR A 190 -1.63 11.42 -5.69
N GLN A 191 -0.55 12.18 -5.56
CA GLN A 191 0.14 12.33 -4.29
C GLN A 191 -0.30 13.61 -3.59
N VAL A 192 -0.64 13.46 -2.34
CA VAL A 192 -0.88 14.56 -1.40
C VAL A 192 0.27 14.60 -0.41
N MET A 193 0.76 15.77 -0.07
CA MET A 193 1.87 15.96 0.87
C MET A 193 1.46 16.85 2.03
N ALA A 194 2.00 16.50 3.19
CA ALA A 194 2.00 17.36 4.36
C ALA A 194 3.43 17.86 4.58
N THR A 195 3.57 19.15 4.76
CA THR A 195 4.87 19.81 4.97
C THR A 195 4.80 20.63 6.26
N THR A 196 5.88 20.62 7.03
CA THR A 196 6.04 21.46 8.23
C THR A 196 6.89 22.67 7.95
N ASP A 197 6.84 23.69 8.81
CA ASP A 197 7.69 24.87 8.73
C ASP A 197 9.19 24.51 8.81
N SER A 198 9.53 23.42 9.48
CA SER A 198 10.91 22.89 9.56
C SER A 198 11.37 22.13 8.31
N GLY A 199 10.50 22.00 7.29
CA GLY A 199 10.83 21.29 6.03
C GLY A 199 10.68 19.79 6.08
N LEU A 200 10.05 19.21 7.11
CA LEU A 200 9.67 17.80 7.08
C LEU A 200 8.52 17.59 6.10
N ILE A 201 8.59 16.56 5.31
CA ILE A 201 7.58 16.24 4.30
C ILE A 201 7.16 14.79 4.45
N CYS A 202 5.87 14.53 4.34
CA CYS A 202 5.32 13.19 4.18
C CYS A 202 4.23 13.17 3.11
N TYR A 203 3.93 11.98 2.59
CA TYR A 203 3.06 11.82 1.43
C TYR A 203 1.99 10.75 1.67
N SER A 204 0.86 10.94 1.00
CA SER A 204 -0.19 9.94 0.84
C SER A 204 -0.56 9.81 -0.64
N THR A 205 -0.78 8.60 -1.09
CA THR A 205 -1.31 8.34 -2.44
C THR A 205 -2.83 8.21 -2.37
N ILE A 206 -3.52 9.01 -3.16
CA ILE A 206 -4.96 8.96 -3.33
C ILE A 206 -5.25 8.30 -4.68
N ASP A 207 -5.83 7.10 -4.66
CA ASP A 207 -6.24 6.37 -5.86
C ASP A 207 -7.73 6.62 -6.11
N VAL A 208 -8.03 7.52 -7.03
CA VAL A 208 -9.39 7.92 -7.36
C VAL A 208 -9.98 6.97 -8.39
N LYS A 209 -11.06 6.31 -8.02
CA LYS A 209 -11.82 5.37 -8.84
C LYS A 209 -13.14 5.96 -9.30
N GLN A 210 -13.64 5.45 -10.41
CA GLN A 210 -15.00 5.67 -10.88
C GLN A 210 -15.62 4.30 -11.14
N PRO A 211 -16.45 3.80 -10.21
CA PRO A 211 -17.16 2.54 -10.42
C PRO A 211 -18.12 2.61 -11.61
N ALA A 212 -18.27 1.51 -12.31
CA ALA A 212 -19.30 1.39 -13.34
C ALA A 212 -20.70 1.37 -12.70
N THR A 213 -21.60 2.17 -13.26
CA THR A 213 -23.01 2.21 -12.86
C THR A 213 -23.93 1.52 -13.88
N SER A 214 -23.41 1.25 -15.06
CA SER A 214 -24.12 0.50 -16.11
C SER A 214 -23.14 -0.39 -16.87
N LEU A 215 -23.64 -1.55 -17.29
CA LEU A 215 -22.92 -2.49 -18.14
C LEU A 215 -23.94 -3.15 -19.09
N THR A 216 -23.78 -2.92 -20.37
CA THR A 216 -24.65 -3.46 -21.40
C THR A 216 -23.84 -4.28 -22.39
N ILE A 217 -24.49 -5.24 -23.00
CA ILE A 217 -23.98 -6.02 -24.14
C ILE A 217 -24.81 -5.68 -25.36
N LYS A 218 -24.16 -5.54 -26.53
CA LYS A 218 -24.83 -5.15 -27.77
C LYS A 218 -25.42 -6.33 -28.53
N GLU A 219 -24.86 -7.52 -28.32
CA GLU A 219 -25.28 -8.73 -28.99
C GLU A 219 -26.55 -9.32 -28.36
N ASP A 220 -27.24 -10.16 -29.12
CA ASP A 220 -28.42 -10.86 -28.69
C ASP A 220 -28.17 -11.74 -27.47
N LYS A 221 -29.13 -11.83 -26.56
CA LYS A 221 -29.06 -12.68 -25.34
C LYS A 221 -28.86 -14.16 -25.65
N ILE A 222 -29.28 -14.59 -26.83
CA ILE A 222 -29.11 -15.97 -27.33
C ILE A 222 -28.41 -15.91 -28.68
N LEU A 223 -27.15 -16.31 -28.69
CA LEU A 223 -26.36 -16.40 -29.92
C LEU A 223 -26.37 -17.87 -30.41
N LYS A 224 -26.89 -18.09 -31.62
CA LYS A 224 -26.86 -19.39 -32.28
C LYS A 224 -25.72 -19.39 -33.31
N VAL A 225 -24.73 -20.27 -33.11
CA VAL A 225 -23.52 -20.32 -33.94
C VAL A 225 -23.18 -21.77 -34.30
N VAL A 226 -22.44 -21.95 -35.38
CA VAL A 226 -21.91 -23.26 -35.77
C VAL A 226 -20.63 -23.59 -35.01
N LYS A 227 -20.33 -24.88 -34.87
CA LYS A 227 -19.04 -25.31 -34.30
C LYS A 227 -17.88 -24.73 -35.12
N GLY A 228 -16.86 -24.22 -34.41
CA GLY A 228 -15.72 -23.54 -35.00
C GLY A 228 -15.92 -22.02 -35.18
N TYR A 229 -17.10 -21.50 -34.87
CA TYR A 229 -17.32 -20.04 -34.89
C TYR A 229 -16.44 -19.36 -33.85
N SER A 230 -15.88 -18.22 -34.22
CA SER A 230 -15.22 -17.28 -33.34
C SER A 230 -15.80 -15.89 -33.55
N GLY A 231 -16.08 -15.19 -32.48
CA GLY A 231 -16.63 -13.83 -32.47
C GLY A 231 -16.28 -13.10 -31.19
N GLN A 232 -16.72 -11.86 -31.09
CA GLN A 232 -16.44 -11.05 -29.91
C GLN A 232 -17.75 -10.40 -29.42
N TYR A 233 -17.98 -10.47 -28.11
CA TYR A 233 -19.02 -9.67 -27.48
C TYR A 233 -18.59 -8.23 -27.32
N THR A 234 -19.46 -7.29 -27.70
CA THR A 234 -19.26 -5.86 -27.55
C THR A 234 -20.00 -5.37 -26.32
N THR A 235 -19.27 -4.72 -25.43
CA THR A 235 -19.84 -4.20 -24.18
C THR A 235 -19.67 -2.69 -24.10
N GLU A 236 -20.62 -2.06 -23.44
CA GLU A 236 -20.54 -0.65 -23.04
C GLU A 236 -20.69 -0.53 -21.54
N MET A 237 -19.78 0.18 -20.91
CA MET A 237 -19.84 0.54 -19.50
C MET A 237 -20.01 2.05 -19.35
N GLY A 238 -20.81 2.45 -18.37
CA GLY A 238 -20.97 3.84 -17.99
C GLY A 238 -20.66 4.05 -16.50
N PRO A 239 -20.17 5.21 -16.14
CA PRO A 239 -19.76 6.32 -17.02
C PRO A 239 -18.51 6.01 -17.85
N SER A 240 -18.23 6.83 -18.88
CA SER A 240 -17.13 6.58 -19.83
C SER A 240 -15.73 6.63 -19.20
N ASP A 241 -15.58 7.27 -18.03
CA ASP A 241 -14.35 7.33 -17.24
C ASP A 241 -14.32 6.27 -16.13
N THR A 242 -15.14 5.23 -16.24
CA THR A 242 -15.11 4.12 -15.27
C THR A 242 -13.74 3.47 -15.22
N THR A 243 -13.31 3.11 -14.02
CA THR A 243 -12.06 2.40 -13.74
C THR A 243 -12.24 0.90 -13.65
N ASP A 244 -13.48 0.42 -13.71
CA ASP A 244 -13.78 -1.00 -13.67
C ASP A 244 -13.39 -1.72 -14.95
N LYS A 245 -13.08 -2.99 -14.79
CA LYS A 245 -12.78 -3.90 -15.90
C LYS A 245 -13.88 -4.95 -16.00
N ILE A 246 -14.12 -5.42 -17.22
CA ILE A 246 -15.06 -6.50 -17.45
C ILE A 246 -14.35 -7.83 -17.24
N THR A 247 -15.01 -8.72 -16.50
CA THR A 247 -14.60 -10.12 -16.35
C THR A 247 -15.62 -11.00 -17.06
N TRP A 248 -15.10 -11.93 -17.83
CA TRP A 248 -15.89 -12.91 -18.60
C TRP A 248 -15.72 -14.32 -18.05
N LYS A 249 -16.79 -15.08 -18.05
CA LYS A 249 -16.78 -16.47 -17.61
C LYS A 249 -17.75 -17.31 -18.45
N SER A 250 -17.31 -18.49 -18.88
CA SER A 250 -18.16 -19.54 -19.44
C SER A 250 -18.40 -20.62 -18.38
N ASP A 251 -19.63 -21.11 -18.26
CA ASP A 251 -19.96 -22.25 -17.39
C ASP A 251 -19.49 -23.59 -17.99
N LEU A 252 -19.37 -23.68 -19.33
CA LEU A 252 -18.88 -24.85 -20.05
C LEU A 252 -17.83 -24.46 -21.11
N PRO A 253 -16.59 -24.18 -20.72
CA PRO A 253 -15.53 -23.76 -21.65
C PRO A 253 -15.20 -24.78 -22.73
N SER A 254 -15.49 -26.07 -22.48
CA SER A 254 -15.33 -27.13 -23.48
C SER A 254 -16.34 -27.04 -24.62
N VAL A 255 -17.50 -26.38 -24.42
CA VAL A 255 -18.54 -26.13 -25.43
C VAL A 255 -18.31 -24.76 -26.05
N VAL A 256 -18.27 -23.70 -25.25
CA VAL A 256 -17.94 -22.34 -25.68
C VAL A 256 -16.92 -21.74 -24.71
N SER A 257 -15.74 -21.41 -25.17
CA SER A 257 -14.75 -20.66 -24.39
C SER A 257 -14.91 -19.16 -24.59
N VAL A 258 -14.51 -18.38 -23.59
CA VAL A 258 -14.44 -16.92 -23.65
C VAL A 258 -13.12 -16.45 -23.04
N ASN A 259 -12.46 -15.47 -23.65
CA ASN A 259 -11.24 -14.87 -23.10
C ASN A 259 -11.53 -13.55 -22.39
N SER A 260 -10.48 -12.94 -21.81
CA SER A 260 -10.58 -11.66 -21.09
C SER A 260 -11.08 -10.48 -21.92
N ASN A 261 -11.02 -10.56 -23.24
CA ASN A 261 -11.45 -9.52 -24.17
C ASN A 261 -12.88 -9.75 -24.69
N GLY A 262 -13.59 -10.77 -24.18
CA GLY A 262 -14.92 -11.13 -24.64
C GLY A 262 -14.95 -11.90 -25.96
N ASN A 263 -13.80 -12.37 -26.46
CA ASN A 263 -13.78 -13.24 -27.65
C ASN A 263 -14.26 -14.64 -27.25
N ILE A 264 -15.23 -15.15 -28.00
CA ILE A 264 -15.81 -16.48 -27.81
C ILE A 264 -15.37 -17.41 -28.94
N THR A 265 -15.29 -18.70 -28.61
CA THR A 265 -15.03 -19.76 -29.58
C THR A 265 -15.96 -20.95 -29.29
N ALA A 266 -16.72 -21.38 -30.31
CA ALA A 266 -17.60 -22.53 -30.22
C ALA A 266 -16.80 -23.84 -30.49
N ASN A 267 -16.40 -24.54 -29.42
CA ASN A 267 -15.52 -25.71 -29.47
C ASN A 267 -16.28 -26.99 -29.80
N LYS A 268 -17.49 -27.14 -29.25
CA LYS A 268 -18.36 -28.34 -29.45
C LYS A 268 -19.81 -27.96 -29.60
N VAL A 269 -20.60 -28.86 -30.17
CA VAL A 269 -22.05 -28.75 -30.17
C VAL A 269 -22.57 -28.85 -28.75
N GLY A 270 -23.46 -27.90 -28.34
CA GLY A 270 -24.02 -27.85 -27.00
C GLY A 270 -24.49 -26.43 -26.67
N ILE A 271 -24.85 -26.21 -25.43
CA ILE A 271 -25.26 -24.92 -24.89
C ILE A 271 -24.29 -24.55 -23.78
N ALA A 272 -23.81 -23.32 -23.78
CA ALA A 272 -23.00 -22.74 -22.68
C ALA A 272 -23.51 -21.35 -22.34
N LYS A 273 -23.48 -21.01 -21.05
CA LYS A 273 -23.81 -19.68 -20.56
C LYS A 273 -22.56 -18.84 -20.40
N ILE A 274 -22.50 -17.71 -21.08
CA ILE A 274 -21.47 -16.72 -20.87
C ILE A 274 -21.97 -15.69 -19.87
N THR A 275 -21.20 -15.46 -18.83
CA THR A 275 -21.48 -14.49 -17.78
C THR A 275 -20.40 -13.41 -17.84
N TRP A 276 -20.80 -12.18 -17.63
CA TRP A 276 -19.89 -11.02 -17.54
C TRP A 276 -20.31 -10.15 -16.37
N TYR A 277 -19.32 -9.49 -15.76
CA TYR A 277 -19.54 -8.55 -14.66
C TYR A 277 -18.41 -7.52 -14.63
N ALA A 278 -18.73 -6.33 -14.15
CA ALA A 278 -17.72 -5.32 -13.83
C ALA A 278 -17.08 -5.64 -12.49
N SER A 279 -15.78 -5.43 -12.36
CA SER A 279 -15.07 -5.58 -11.09
C SER A 279 -15.47 -4.43 -10.17
N ILE A 280 -16.44 -4.64 -9.32
CA ILE A 280 -16.74 -3.71 -8.24
C ILE A 280 -15.66 -3.91 -7.17
N LEU A 281 -14.78 -2.92 -7.01
CA LEU A 281 -13.93 -2.87 -5.83
C LEU A 281 -14.85 -2.63 -4.63
N ARG A 282 -15.21 -3.70 -3.94
CA ARG A 282 -15.88 -3.60 -2.65
C ARG A 282 -14.84 -3.06 -1.67
N SER A 283 -14.96 -1.76 -1.35
CA SER A 283 -14.35 -1.24 -0.14
C SER A 283 -15.03 -1.91 1.05
N TRP A 284 -14.29 -2.72 1.78
CA TRP A 284 -14.67 -3.23 3.08
C TRP A 284 -14.33 -2.20 4.15
#